data_4eee32f5ec20fb393b1d982a0548c1be
#
_entry.id   4eee32f5ec20fb393b1d982a0548c1be
#
_cell.length_a   1.000
_cell.length_b   1.000
_cell.length_c   1.000
_cell.angle_alpha   90.00
_cell.angle_beta   90.00
_cell.angle_gamma   90.00
#
_symmetry.space_group_name_H-M   'P 1'
#
loop_
_entity.id
_entity.type
_entity.pdbx_description
1 polymer ?
#
loop_
_entity_poly.entity_id
_entity_poly.type
_entity_poly.pdbx_seq_one_letter_code
_entity_poly.pdbx_strand_id
1 'polypeptide(L)'
;MPRHIVARTSDIPSGGNKVVTVEGRDVVVFHANGEFFALLNRCPHAGAPLDQAACVARLTSPEPGVYQRSRVGELLRCAWHGWEFDMRNGQSWFDPKRIKVRTYPVVIEDGETLAKGPFVAETFQVHVEDNYVIVET
;
A
#
# COMPACT_ATOMS: atom_id res chain seq x y z
N MET A 1 18.92 -0.22 5.29
CA MET A 1 17.78 -0.92 4.71
C MET A 1 17.71 -0.63 3.21
N PRO A 2 17.62 -1.65 2.37
CA PRO A 2 17.52 -1.42 0.93
C PRO A 2 16.27 -0.61 0.57
N ARG A 3 16.44 0.27 -0.41
CA ARG A 3 15.37 1.13 -0.91
C ARG A 3 15.20 0.87 -2.40
N HIS A 4 13.96 0.73 -2.84
CA HIS A 4 13.63 0.39 -4.22
C HIS A 4 12.68 1.41 -4.81
N ILE A 5 13.05 1.99 -5.95
CA ILE A 5 12.13 2.83 -6.73
C ILE A 5 11.20 1.88 -7.48
N VAL A 6 9.91 1.96 -7.21
CA VAL A 6 8.94 1.00 -7.77
C VAL A 6 7.98 1.61 -8.79
N ALA A 7 7.73 2.91 -8.71
CA ALA A 7 6.80 3.59 -9.61
C ALA A 7 6.99 5.11 -9.54
N ARG A 8 6.44 5.82 -10.54
CA ARG A 8 6.16 7.26 -10.40
C ARG A 8 4.85 7.40 -9.64
N THR A 9 4.70 8.50 -8.91
CA THR A 9 3.43 8.74 -8.20
C THR A 9 2.25 8.79 -9.16
N SER A 10 2.46 9.28 -10.38
CA SER A 10 1.43 9.34 -11.41
C SER A 10 1.02 7.97 -11.98
N ASP A 11 1.82 6.93 -11.76
CA ASP A 11 1.51 5.58 -12.23
C ASP A 11 0.41 4.91 -11.39
N ILE A 12 0.16 5.44 -10.18
CA ILE A 12 -0.84 4.87 -9.27
C ILE A 12 -1.87 5.97 -8.98
N PRO A 13 -3.03 5.97 -9.66
CA PRO A 13 -4.05 6.98 -9.41
C PRO A 13 -4.68 6.81 -8.02
N SER A 14 -5.28 7.88 -7.51
CA SER A 14 -5.99 7.84 -6.23
C SER A 14 -7.07 6.76 -6.24
N GLY A 15 -7.08 5.91 -5.22
CA GLY A 15 -7.95 4.75 -5.15
C GLY A 15 -7.46 3.54 -5.93
N GLY A 16 -6.32 3.65 -6.63
CA GLY A 16 -5.73 2.56 -7.39
C GLY A 16 -4.59 1.85 -6.67
N ASN A 17 -4.04 0.87 -7.35
CA ASN A 17 -2.88 0.13 -6.86
C ASN A 17 -1.98 -0.33 -8.01
N LYS A 18 -0.78 -0.78 -7.65
CA LYS A 18 0.14 -1.41 -8.58
C LYS A 18 0.89 -2.52 -7.86
N VAL A 19 0.98 -3.69 -8.49
CA VAL A 19 1.80 -4.80 -7.99
C VAL A 19 3.20 -4.66 -8.55
N VAL A 20 4.20 -4.71 -7.68
CA VAL A 20 5.61 -4.65 -8.04
C VAL A 20 6.35 -5.81 -7.39
N THR A 21 7.45 -6.24 -8.01
CA THR A 21 8.30 -7.28 -7.43
C THR A 21 9.49 -6.63 -6.76
N VAL A 22 9.65 -6.87 -5.47
CA VAL A 22 10.75 -6.34 -4.67
C VAL A 22 11.44 -7.50 -3.96
N GLU A 23 12.71 -7.70 -4.25
CA GLU A 23 13.51 -8.78 -3.67
C GLU A 23 12.84 -10.16 -3.80
N GLY A 24 12.26 -10.43 -4.98
CA GLY A 24 11.59 -11.71 -5.26
C GLY A 24 10.20 -11.87 -4.66
N ARG A 25 9.64 -10.82 -4.07
CA ARG A 25 8.30 -10.85 -3.48
C ARG A 25 7.37 -9.90 -4.20
N ASP A 26 6.12 -10.30 -4.36
CA ASP A 26 5.10 -9.42 -4.91
C ASP A 26 4.58 -8.50 -3.82
N VAL A 27 4.74 -7.21 -4.05
CA VAL A 27 4.30 -6.15 -3.15
C VAL A 27 3.24 -5.33 -3.88
N VAL A 28 2.12 -5.07 -3.25
CA VAL A 28 1.10 -4.19 -3.79
C VAL A 28 1.22 -2.81 -3.14
N VAL A 29 1.23 -1.78 -3.98
CA VAL A 29 1.26 -0.39 -3.53
C VAL A 29 -0.09 0.24 -3.80
N PHE A 30 -0.75 0.71 -2.75
CA PHE A 30 -2.04 1.41 -2.83
C PHE A 30 -1.85 2.91 -2.69
N HIS A 31 -2.70 3.66 -3.39
CA HIS A 31 -2.78 5.11 -3.25
C HIS A 31 -4.16 5.46 -2.68
N ALA A 32 -4.19 5.92 -1.43
CA ALA A 32 -5.43 6.26 -0.74
C ALA A 32 -5.26 7.57 0.04
N ASN A 33 -6.18 8.51 -0.17
CA ASN A 33 -6.23 9.79 0.56
C ASN A 33 -4.90 10.58 0.53
N GLY A 34 -4.23 10.59 -0.63
CA GLY A 34 -2.98 11.31 -0.83
C GLY A 34 -1.75 10.61 -0.25
N GLU A 35 -1.90 9.41 0.27
CA GLU A 35 -0.81 8.61 0.83
C GLU A 35 -0.64 7.31 0.06
N PHE A 36 0.58 6.76 0.12
CA PHE A 36 0.92 5.48 -0.51
C PHE A 36 1.25 4.46 0.57
N PHE A 37 0.71 3.26 0.40
CA PHE A 37 0.91 2.14 1.33
C PHE A 37 1.38 0.92 0.56
N ALA A 38 2.40 0.23 1.09
CA ALA A 38 2.93 -0.98 0.47
C ALA A 38 2.74 -2.18 1.41
N LEU A 39 2.17 -3.24 0.87
CA LEU A 39 1.91 -4.47 1.61
C LEU A 39 2.32 -5.67 0.76
N LEU A 40 2.67 -6.77 1.43
CA LEU A 40 2.87 -8.03 0.73
C LEU A 40 1.56 -8.41 0.03
N ASN A 41 1.63 -8.75 -1.26
CA ASN A 41 0.44 -9.02 -2.07
C ASN A 41 -0.13 -10.42 -1.81
N ARG A 42 -0.43 -10.68 -0.54
CA ARG A 42 -0.98 -11.96 -0.12
C ARG A 42 -1.80 -11.81 1.16
N CYS A 43 -3.06 -12.23 1.11
CA CYS A 43 -3.89 -12.32 2.30
C CYS A 43 -3.36 -13.44 3.20
N PRO A 44 -2.98 -13.16 4.46
CA PRO A 44 -2.44 -14.19 5.36
C PRO A 44 -3.46 -15.25 5.75
N HIS A 45 -4.75 -14.96 5.58
CA HIS A 45 -5.82 -15.90 5.88
C HIS A 45 -5.88 -17.07 4.90
N ALA A 46 -5.88 -16.78 3.58
CA ALA A 46 -6.08 -17.80 2.56
C ALA A 46 -5.17 -17.65 1.33
N GLY A 47 -4.27 -16.69 1.32
CA GLY A 47 -3.33 -16.49 0.23
C GLY A 47 -3.88 -15.74 -0.98
N ALA A 48 -5.06 -15.13 -0.88
CA ALA A 48 -5.61 -14.34 -1.97
C ALA A 48 -4.74 -13.12 -2.27
N PRO A 49 -4.60 -12.73 -3.56
CA PRO A 49 -3.86 -11.51 -3.90
C PRO A 49 -4.62 -10.28 -3.40
N LEU A 50 -3.93 -9.38 -2.70
CA LEU A 50 -4.54 -8.19 -2.12
C LEU A 50 -4.76 -7.07 -3.13
N ASP A 51 -4.14 -7.11 -4.31
CA ASP A 51 -4.40 -6.14 -5.37
C ASP A 51 -5.85 -6.22 -5.87
N GLN A 52 -6.53 -7.33 -5.62
CA GLN A 52 -7.94 -7.53 -5.95
C GLN A 52 -8.88 -7.26 -4.79
N ALA A 53 -8.34 -6.86 -3.63
CA ALA A 53 -9.14 -6.53 -2.46
C ALA A 53 -9.91 -5.22 -2.68
N ALA A 54 -11.10 -5.12 -2.08
CA ALA A 54 -11.87 -3.89 -2.09
C ALA A 54 -11.28 -2.91 -1.07
N CYS A 55 -11.11 -1.65 -1.47
CA CYS A 55 -10.74 -0.58 -0.55
C CYS A 55 -12.02 -0.02 0.08
N VAL A 56 -12.14 -0.16 1.39
CA VAL A 56 -13.36 0.22 2.11
C VAL A 56 -13.07 1.22 3.21
N ALA A 57 -14.12 1.89 3.69
CA ALA A 57 -14.03 2.82 4.80
C ALA A 57 -14.27 2.08 6.12
N ARG A 58 -13.69 2.64 7.18
CA ARG A 58 -14.06 2.23 8.54
C ARG A 58 -15.46 2.70 8.83
N LEU A 59 -16.33 1.78 9.25
CA LEU A 59 -17.71 2.08 9.64
C LEU A 59 -17.83 2.01 11.16
N THR A 60 -18.31 3.09 11.75
CA THR A 60 -18.58 3.16 13.19
C THR A 60 -20.02 3.58 13.43
N SER A 61 -20.58 3.13 14.53
CA SER A 61 -21.94 3.51 14.93
C SER A 61 -21.90 4.05 16.36
N PRO A 62 -21.79 5.39 16.55
CA PRO A 62 -21.76 5.98 17.89
C PRO A 62 -23.10 5.87 18.61
N GLU A 63 -24.19 5.74 17.85
CA GLU A 63 -25.54 5.57 18.37
C GLU A 63 -26.32 4.60 17.50
N PRO A 64 -27.31 3.87 18.04
CA PRO A 64 -28.15 3.00 17.22
C PRO A 64 -28.79 3.75 16.04
N GLY A 65 -28.62 3.23 14.84
CA GLY A 65 -29.14 3.81 13.61
C GLY A 65 -28.31 4.95 13.01
N VAL A 66 -27.23 5.36 13.65
CA VAL A 66 -26.30 6.37 13.14
C VAL A 66 -25.00 5.70 12.75
N TYR A 67 -24.61 5.86 11.48
CA TYR A 67 -23.38 5.28 10.94
C TYR A 67 -22.44 6.38 10.44
N GLN A 68 -21.18 6.30 10.81
CA GLN A 68 -20.15 7.23 10.37
C GLN A 68 -19.07 6.48 9.60
N ARG A 69 -18.64 7.06 8.49
CA ARG A 69 -17.53 6.57 7.71
C ARG A 69 -16.28 7.38 8.05
N SER A 70 -15.19 6.68 8.29
CA SER A 70 -13.88 7.30 8.48
C SER A 70 -12.85 6.50 7.72
N ARG A 71 -11.68 7.11 7.44
CA ARG A 71 -10.58 6.45 6.74
C ARG A 71 -11.02 5.80 5.43
N VAL A 72 -11.76 6.55 4.62
CA VAL A 72 -12.32 6.07 3.35
C VAL A 72 -11.22 5.53 2.45
N GLY A 73 -11.36 4.27 2.00
CA GLY A 73 -10.41 3.64 1.10
C GLY A 73 -9.13 3.13 1.77
N GLU A 74 -8.99 3.22 3.09
CA GLU A 74 -7.78 2.80 3.81
C GLU A 74 -7.85 1.40 4.42
N LEU A 75 -8.99 0.74 4.32
CA LEU A 75 -9.15 -0.65 4.75
C LEU A 75 -9.26 -1.54 3.53
N LEU A 76 -8.62 -2.71 3.59
CA LEU A 76 -8.67 -3.71 2.53
C LEU A 76 -9.58 -4.84 2.94
N ARG A 77 -10.56 -5.16 2.10
CA ARG A 77 -11.40 -6.36 2.27
C ARG A 77 -10.93 -7.43 1.31
N CYS A 78 -10.43 -8.53 1.85
CA CYS A 78 -9.96 -9.67 1.05
C CYS A 78 -11.08 -10.20 0.15
N ALA A 79 -10.75 -10.45 -1.14
CA ALA A 79 -11.73 -10.87 -2.13
C ALA A 79 -12.34 -12.23 -1.84
N TRP A 80 -11.63 -13.14 -1.16
CA TRP A 80 -12.11 -14.51 -0.98
C TRP A 80 -13.03 -14.69 0.23
N HIS A 81 -12.72 -14.04 1.37
CA HIS A 81 -13.49 -14.29 2.60
C HIS A 81 -13.91 -13.02 3.34
N GLY A 82 -13.70 -11.87 2.77
CA GLY A 82 -14.13 -10.61 3.36
C GLY A 82 -13.37 -10.16 4.60
N TRP A 83 -12.20 -10.73 4.86
CA TRP A 83 -11.34 -10.28 5.95
C TRP A 83 -10.84 -8.86 5.68
N GLU A 84 -10.88 -8.02 6.69
CA GLU A 84 -10.48 -6.62 6.56
C GLU A 84 -9.13 -6.36 7.22
N PHE A 85 -8.27 -5.64 6.52
CA PHE A 85 -6.92 -5.29 6.97
C PHE A 85 -6.73 -3.78 6.88
N ASP A 86 -6.02 -3.22 7.85
CA ASP A 86 -5.63 -1.82 7.84
C ASP A 86 -4.39 -1.64 6.95
N MET A 87 -4.46 -0.77 5.93
CA MET A 87 -3.33 -0.49 5.05
C MET A 87 -2.13 0.10 5.78
N ARG A 88 -2.36 0.84 6.87
CA ARG A 88 -1.29 1.54 7.58
C ARG A 88 -0.37 0.62 8.34
N ASN A 89 -0.91 -0.43 8.93
CA ASN A 89 -0.16 -1.33 9.81
C ASN A 89 -0.33 -2.80 9.48
N GLY A 90 -1.17 -3.15 8.50
CA GLY A 90 -1.41 -4.52 8.09
C GLY A 90 -2.24 -5.35 9.06
N GLN A 91 -2.73 -4.77 10.14
CA GLN A 91 -3.49 -5.52 11.15
C GLN A 91 -4.88 -5.88 10.66
N SER A 92 -5.31 -7.12 10.96
CA SER A 92 -6.68 -7.54 10.72
C SER A 92 -7.59 -7.04 11.84
N TRP A 93 -8.85 -6.84 11.52
CA TRP A 93 -9.87 -6.51 12.51
C TRP A 93 -10.33 -7.71 13.31
N PHE A 94 -10.15 -8.90 12.75
CA PHE A 94 -10.61 -10.12 13.38
C PHE A 94 -9.63 -10.68 14.41
N ASP A 95 -8.34 -10.73 14.06
CA ASP A 95 -7.31 -11.23 14.96
C ASP A 95 -6.00 -10.43 14.74
N PRO A 96 -5.93 -9.19 15.26
CA PRO A 96 -4.81 -8.30 14.94
C PRO A 96 -3.47 -8.75 15.51
N LYS A 97 -3.46 -9.65 16.49
CA LYS A 97 -2.21 -10.15 17.07
C LYS A 97 -1.60 -11.29 16.26
N ARG A 98 -2.42 -12.12 15.61
CA ARG A 98 -1.98 -13.31 14.90
C ARG A 98 -1.97 -13.14 13.39
N ILE A 99 -2.96 -12.42 12.86
CA ILE A 99 -3.16 -12.29 11.43
C ILE A 99 -2.91 -10.86 11.00
N LYS A 100 -1.76 -10.66 10.36
CA LYS A 100 -1.32 -9.36 9.84
C LYS A 100 -0.74 -9.54 8.46
N VAL A 101 -0.95 -8.55 7.62
CA VAL A 101 -0.22 -8.44 6.35
C VAL A 101 1.10 -7.72 6.61
N ARG A 102 2.19 -8.22 6.05
CA ARG A 102 3.47 -7.53 6.11
C ARG A 102 3.36 -6.20 5.38
N THR A 103 3.74 -5.11 6.05
CA THR A 103 3.80 -3.78 5.45
C THR A 103 5.25 -3.38 5.21
N TYR A 104 5.43 -2.45 4.27
CA TYR A 104 6.74 -1.90 3.92
C TYR A 104 6.66 -0.38 4.03
N PRO A 105 7.65 0.27 4.63
CA PRO A 105 7.70 1.74 4.63
C PRO A 105 7.76 2.28 3.22
N VAL A 106 7.03 3.36 2.98
CA VAL A 106 6.98 4.05 1.69
C VAL A 106 7.43 5.49 1.88
N VAL A 107 8.32 5.93 1.01
CA VAL A 107 8.81 7.32 0.96
C VAL A 107 8.56 7.86 -0.44
N ILE A 108 8.17 9.12 -0.52
CA ILE A 108 8.05 9.83 -1.80
C ILE A 108 9.25 10.74 -1.94
N GLU A 109 10.01 10.56 -3.00
CA GLU A 109 11.16 11.39 -3.33
C GLU A 109 10.99 12.04 -4.69
N ASP A 110 11.47 13.28 -4.84
CA ASP A 110 11.46 13.93 -6.14
C ASP A 110 12.59 13.40 -7.02
N GLY A 111 12.41 13.52 -8.35
CA GLY A 111 13.38 13.03 -9.31
C GLY A 111 14.71 13.76 -9.24
N GLU A 112 14.72 15.03 -8.85
CA GLU A 112 15.95 15.79 -8.68
C GLU A 112 16.83 15.22 -7.57
N THR A 113 16.23 14.91 -6.42
CA THR A 113 16.94 14.27 -5.31
C THR A 113 17.50 12.91 -5.70
N LEU A 114 16.71 12.10 -6.39
CA LEU A 114 17.12 10.77 -6.84
C LEU A 114 18.23 10.83 -7.88
N ALA A 115 18.18 11.80 -8.80
CA ALA A 115 19.20 11.96 -9.84
C ALA A 115 20.58 12.36 -9.28
N LYS A 116 20.58 13.07 -8.16
CA LYS A 116 21.82 13.46 -7.48
C LYS A 116 22.46 12.34 -6.66
N GLY A 117 21.71 11.27 -6.43
CA GLY A 117 22.17 10.15 -5.62
C GLY A 117 22.01 10.35 -4.13
N PRO A 118 22.39 9.39 -3.28
CA PRO A 118 23.20 8.21 -3.60
C PRO A 118 22.44 7.05 -4.24
N PHE A 119 21.18 7.25 -4.62
CA PHE A 119 20.40 6.18 -5.22
C PHE A 119 20.76 5.99 -6.68
N VAL A 120 21.17 4.78 -7.03
CA VAL A 120 21.28 4.36 -8.43
C VAL A 120 20.08 3.48 -8.72
N ALA A 121 19.16 4.01 -9.52
CA ALA A 121 18.03 3.23 -10.00
C ALA A 121 18.49 2.41 -11.20
N GLU A 122 19.07 1.23 -10.95
CA GLU A 122 19.60 0.39 -12.03
C GLU A 122 18.54 -0.03 -13.03
N THR A 123 17.30 -0.15 -12.58
CA THR A 123 16.20 -0.68 -13.39
C THR A 123 15.08 0.34 -13.61
N PHE A 124 15.21 1.56 -13.11
CA PHE A 124 14.18 2.57 -13.23
C PHE A 124 14.77 3.91 -13.70
N GLN A 125 14.30 4.39 -14.84
CA GLN A 125 14.75 5.67 -15.38
C GLN A 125 14.13 6.83 -14.61
N VAL A 126 14.97 7.67 -13.99
CA VAL A 126 14.55 8.80 -13.18
C VAL A 126 14.52 10.08 -13.99
N HIS A 127 13.39 10.78 -13.96
CA HIS A 127 13.19 12.11 -14.56
C HIS A 127 13.06 13.14 -13.45
N VAL A 128 13.78 14.26 -13.57
CA VAL A 128 13.86 15.27 -12.51
C VAL A 128 12.52 15.97 -12.23
N GLU A 129 11.62 15.98 -13.20
CA GLU A 129 10.31 16.59 -13.09
C GLU A 129 9.26 15.70 -12.42
N ASP A 130 9.56 14.42 -12.19
CA ASP A 130 8.63 13.46 -11.62
C ASP A 130 8.89 13.22 -10.14
N ASN A 131 7.87 12.69 -9.44
CA ASN A 131 7.99 12.18 -8.08
C ASN A 131 7.87 10.65 -8.10
N TYR A 132 8.59 10.00 -7.20
CA TYR A 132 8.71 8.55 -7.20
C TYR A 132 8.30 7.93 -5.88
N VAL A 133 7.71 6.74 -5.98
CA VAL A 133 7.36 5.91 -4.85
C VAL A 133 8.54 4.99 -4.56
N ILE A 134 9.03 5.02 -3.30
CA ILE A 134 10.16 4.22 -2.85
C ILE A 134 9.67 3.31 -1.75
N VAL A 135 9.89 2.02 -1.92
CA VAL A 135 9.59 0.99 -0.93
C VAL A 135 10.88 0.59 -0.22
N GLU A 136 10.86 0.60 1.10
CA GLU A 136 11.97 0.17 1.94
C GLU A 136 11.73 -1.25 2.46
N THR A 137 12.76 -2.08 2.37
CA THR A 137 12.69 -3.48 2.83
C THR A 137 13.67 -3.78 3.94
#